data_2e364e284b82a5fce85963b91a2efdd3
#
_entry.id   2e364e284b82a5fce85963b91a2efdd3
#
_cell.length_a   1.000
_cell.length_b   1.000
_cell.length_c   1.000
_cell.angle_alpha   90.00
_cell.angle_beta   90.00
_cell.angle_gamma   90.00
#
_symmetry.space_group_name_H-M   'P 1'
#
loop_
_entity.id
_entity.type
_entity.pdbx_description
1 polymer ?
#
loop_
_entity_poly.entity_id
_entity_poly.type
_entity_poly.pdbx_seq_one_letter_code
_entity_poly.pdbx_strand_id
1 'polypeptide(L)'
;MSLYETGRICIKVAGREAGSYCVVLEKKDESYVVVTGPKHLSGVRRRNCNIRHLEPLETMLTINADADDEAVEKAIEEAGLTDKFRTKIRLDI
;
A
#
# COMPACT_ATOMS: atom_id res chain seq x y z
N MET A 1 15.72 -7.44 8.83
CA MET A 1 14.72 -7.60 7.79
C MET A 1 13.66 -6.53 7.94
N SER A 2 13.37 -5.80 6.88
CA SER A 2 12.39 -4.71 6.95
C SER A 2 10.98 -5.22 6.66
N LEU A 3 9.99 -4.76 7.44
CA LEU A 3 8.59 -5.04 7.15
C LEU A 3 8.06 -4.17 5.99
N TYR A 4 8.81 -3.14 5.62
CA TYR A 4 8.36 -2.15 4.63
C TYR A 4 9.19 -2.24 3.35
N GLU A 5 9.38 -3.47 2.87
CA GLU A 5 10.07 -3.72 1.61
C GLU A 5 9.17 -3.38 0.42
N THR A 6 9.80 -3.08 -0.71
CA THR A 6 9.07 -2.84 -1.96
C THR A 6 8.11 -3.99 -2.26
N GLY A 7 6.85 -3.66 -2.45
CA GLY A 7 5.80 -4.65 -2.70
C GLY A 7 4.99 -5.04 -1.48
N ARG A 8 5.40 -4.63 -0.29
CA ARG A 8 4.66 -4.96 0.94
C ARG A 8 3.29 -4.33 0.89
N ILE A 9 2.25 -5.15 1.09
CA ILE A 9 0.89 -4.65 1.18
C ILE A 9 0.62 -4.25 2.62
N CYS A 10 0.05 -3.05 2.78
CA CYS A 10 -0.26 -2.50 4.09
C CYS A 10 -1.69 -2.00 4.11
N ILE A 11 -2.22 -1.77 5.31
CA ILE A 11 -3.48 -1.07 5.51
C ILE A 11 -3.15 0.25 6.18
N LYS A 12 -3.71 1.35 5.68
CA LYS A 12 -3.56 2.64 6.35
C LYS A 12 -4.42 2.63 7.61
N VAL A 13 -3.83 3.06 8.73
CA VAL A 13 -4.52 3.02 10.03
C VAL A 13 -4.78 4.40 10.60
N ALA A 14 -4.44 5.45 9.86
CA ALA A 14 -4.66 6.82 10.32
C ALA A 14 -4.97 7.73 9.14
N GLY A 15 -5.65 8.85 9.43
CA GLY A 15 -5.98 9.86 8.44
C GLY A 15 -7.22 9.52 7.62
N ARG A 16 -7.44 10.27 6.55
CA ARG A 16 -8.62 10.13 5.69
C ARG A 16 -8.66 8.80 4.94
N GLU A 17 -7.52 8.20 4.75
CA GLU A 17 -7.40 6.94 4.00
C GLU A 17 -7.36 5.73 4.92
N ALA A 18 -7.66 5.90 6.22
CA ALA A 18 -7.66 4.81 7.18
C ALA A 18 -8.62 3.70 6.73
N GLY A 19 -8.15 2.47 6.81
CA GLY A 19 -8.90 1.30 6.36
C GLY A 19 -8.64 0.90 4.92
N SER A 20 -7.91 1.71 4.16
CA SER A 20 -7.62 1.45 2.75
C SER A 20 -6.32 0.69 2.59
N TYR A 21 -6.30 -0.23 1.63
CA TYR A 21 -5.10 -0.97 1.29
C TYR A 21 -4.14 -0.10 0.48
N CYS A 22 -2.85 -0.34 0.65
CA CYS A 22 -1.83 0.32 -0.15
C CYS A 22 -0.62 -0.59 -0.31
N VAL A 23 0.30 -0.20 -1.18
CA VAL A 23 1.51 -0.95 -1.48
C VAL A 23 2.71 -0.05 -1.23
N VAL A 24 3.72 -0.57 -0.54
CA VAL A 24 4.98 0.13 -0.34
C VAL A 24 5.80 0.06 -1.62
N LEU A 25 6.28 1.19 -2.10
CA LEU A 25 7.12 1.25 -3.28
C LEU A 25 8.58 1.44 -2.93
N GLU A 26 8.89 2.41 -2.07
CA GLU A 26 10.25 2.77 -1.77
C GLU A 26 10.37 3.23 -0.33
N LYS A 27 11.45 2.81 0.34
CA LYS A 27 11.76 3.31 1.66
C LYS A 27 12.57 4.60 1.52
N LYS A 28 12.08 5.68 2.10
CA LYS A 28 12.76 6.98 2.06
C LYS A 28 13.76 7.14 3.20
N ASP A 29 13.35 6.78 4.41
CA ASP A 29 14.21 6.78 5.58
C ASP A 29 13.62 5.83 6.62
N GLU A 30 14.04 5.91 7.86
CA GLU A 30 13.59 4.99 8.90
C GLU A 30 12.11 5.16 9.26
N SER A 31 11.54 6.32 8.95
CA SER A 31 10.17 6.65 9.36
C SER A 31 9.19 6.78 8.20
N TYR A 32 9.68 6.94 6.97
CA TYR A 32 8.81 7.23 5.82
C TYR A 32 9.05 6.29 4.66
N VAL A 33 7.95 5.92 4.02
CA VAL A 33 7.96 5.12 2.79
C VAL A 33 7.03 5.78 1.77
N VAL A 34 7.29 5.52 0.49
CA VAL A 34 6.35 5.93 -0.57
C VAL A 34 5.35 4.80 -0.76
N VAL A 35 4.07 5.14 -0.73
CA VAL A 35 2.98 4.18 -0.94
C VAL A 35 2.06 4.66 -2.06
N THR A 36 1.30 3.71 -2.60
CA THR A 36 0.19 4.02 -3.53
C THR A 36 -0.89 2.96 -3.35
N GLY A 37 -2.14 3.32 -3.70
CA GLY A 37 -3.23 2.38 -3.64
C GLY A 37 -3.30 1.38 -4.80
N PRO A 38 -3.25 1.76 -6.07
CA PRO A 38 -3.44 3.09 -6.66
C PRO A 38 -4.75 3.77 -6.28
N LYS A 39 -4.80 5.06 -6.50
CA LYS A 39 -5.94 5.88 -6.07
C LYS A 39 -7.30 5.36 -6.55
N HIS A 40 -7.41 4.98 -7.80
CA HIS A 40 -8.71 4.55 -8.34
C HIS A 40 -9.14 3.15 -7.87
N LEU A 41 -8.25 2.41 -7.22
CA LEU A 41 -8.60 1.14 -6.60
C LEU A 41 -8.99 1.33 -5.15
N SER A 42 -8.04 1.79 -4.33
CA SER A 42 -8.25 1.87 -2.88
C SER A 42 -8.42 3.30 -2.35
N GLY A 43 -8.23 4.29 -3.21
CA GLY A 43 -8.33 5.69 -2.79
C GLY A 43 -7.02 6.27 -2.26
N VAL A 44 -6.00 5.47 -2.10
CA VAL A 44 -4.72 5.95 -1.56
C VAL A 44 -3.87 6.54 -2.67
N ARG A 45 -3.56 7.82 -2.55
CA ARG A 45 -2.69 8.52 -3.51
C ARG A 45 -1.23 8.15 -3.30
N ARG A 46 -0.46 8.19 -4.38
CA ARG A 46 0.98 8.01 -4.28
C ARG A 46 1.58 9.17 -3.50
N ARG A 47 2.20 8.85 -2.38
CA ARG A 47 2.81 9.87 -1.51
C ARG A 47 3.72 9.23 -0.48
N ASN A 48 4.51 10.07 0.20
CA ASN A 48 5.25 9.64 1.38
C ASN A 48 4.26 9.38 2.52
N CYS A 49 4.52 8.34 3.28
CA CYS A 49 3.67 7.98 4.40
C CYS A 49 4.54 7.55 5.57
N ASN A 50 4.19 8.04 6.77
CA ASN A 50 4.87 7.60 7.98
C ASN A 50 4.49 6.16 8.28
N ILE A 51 5.48 5.31 8.57
CA ILE A 51 5.21 3.89 8.83
C ILE A 51 4.30 3.67 10.04
N ARG A 52 4.21 4.64 10.95
CA ARG A 52 3.28 4.57 12.08
C ARG A 52 1.82 4.60 11.65
N HIS A 53 1.56 5.04 10.43
CA HIS A 53 0.21 5.09 9.87
C HIS A 53 -0.11 3.86 9.03
N LEU A 54 0.74 2.85 9.08
CA LEU A 54 0.61 1.63 8.27
C LEU A 54 0.61 0.40 9.15
N GLU A 55 -0.21 -0.57 8.76
CA GLU A 55 -0.16 -1.92 9.31
C GLU A 55 0.30 -2.85 8.20
N PRO A 56 1.53 -3.39 8.28
CA PRO A 56 2.02 -4.27 7.22
C PRO A 56 1.35 -5.64 7.28
N LEU A 57 1.03 -6.18 6.12
CA LEU A 57 0.46 -7.52 5.99
C LEU A 57 1.53 -8.49 5.52
N GLU A 58 1.23 -9.78 5.57
CA GLU A 58 2.17 -10.81 5.13
C GLU A 58 2.35 -10.84 3.62
N THR A 59 1.37 -10.36 2.88
CA THR A 59 1.35 -10.44 1.43
C THR A 59 2.31 -9.41 0.81
N MET A 60 3.05 -9.85 -0.20
CA MET A 60 3.93 -8.98 -0.97
C MET A 60 3.66 -9.13 -2.44
N LEU A 61 3.73 -8.01 -3.17
CA LEU A 61 3.69 -8.01 -4.62
C LEU A 61 5.11 -8.03 -5.18
N THR A 62 5.27 -8.58 -6.37
CA THR A 62 6.54 -8.53 -7.09
C THR A 62 6.50 -7.31 -8.01
N ILE A 63 7.07 -6.20 -7.56
CA ILE A 63 7.10 -4.95 -8.31
C ILE A 63 8.45 -4.26 -8.08
N ASN A 64 8.76 -3.30 -8.94
CA ASN A 64 9.94 -2.45 -8.78
C ASN A 64 9.58 -1.18 -8.03
N ALA A 65 10.57 -0.59 -7.35
CA ALA A 65 10.35 0.64 -6.58
C ALA A 65 9.91 1.82 -7.47
N ASP A 66 10.27 1.81 -8.75
CA ASP A 66 9.90 2.85 -9.69
C ASP A 66 8.62 2.54 -10.47
N ALA A 67 7.89 1.49 -10.10
CA ALA A 67 6.65 1.12 -10.78
C ALA A 67 5.64 2.26 -10.70
N ASP A 68 5.02 2.58 -11.84
CA ASP A 68 3.94 3.55 -11.84
C ASP A 68 2.64 2.88 -11.36
N ASP A 69 1.59 3.68 -11.20
CA ASP A 69 0.33 3.16 -10.66
C ASP A 69 -0.30 2.12 -11.57
N GLU A 70 -0.11 2.24 -12.88
CA GLU A 70 -0.62 1.25 -13.82
C GLU A 70 0.06 -0.11 -13.64
N ALA A 71 1.38 -0.10 -13.47
CA ALA A 71 2.13 -1.33 -13.21
C ALA A 71 1.76 -1.95 -11.87
N VAL A 72 1.55 -1.13 -10.85
CA VAL A 72 1.12 -1.60 -9.53
C VAL A 72 -0.27 -2.23 -9.63
N GLU A 73 -1.20 -1.59 -10.33
CA GLU A 73 -2.55 -2.10 -10.52
C GLU A 73 -2.53 -3.47 -11.20
N LYS A 74 -1.69 -3.60 -12.23
CA LYS A 74 -1.56 -4.87 -12.95
C LYS A 74 -1.05 -5.97 -12.02
N ALA A 75 -0.07 -5.66 -11.17
CA ALA A 75 0.44 -6.62 -10.20
C ALA A 75 -0.64 -7.04 -9.21
N ILE A 76 -1.48 -6.10 -8.78
CA ILE A 76 -2.60 -6.39 -7.90
C ILE A 76 -3.60 -7.32 -8.57
N GLU A 77 -3.91 -7.08 -9.84
CA GLU A 77 -4.82 -7.94 -10.61
C GLU A 77 -4.26 -9.34 -10.78
N GLU A 78 -2.98 -9.44 -11.13
CA GLU A 78 -2.33 -10.74 -11.31
C GLU A 78 -2.26 -11.53 -10.01
N ALA A 79 -2.20 -10.87 -8.88
CA ALA A 79 -2.22 -11.51 -7.57
C ALA A 79 -3.64 -11.84 -7.09
N GLY A 80 -4.68 -11.45 -7.85
CA GLY A 80 -6.06 -11.72 -7.48
C GLY A 80 -6.57 -10.86 -6.33
N LEU A 81 -6.00 -9.67 -6.14
CA LEU A 81 -6.29 -8.82 -4.99
C LEU A 81 -7.11 -7.57 -5.30
N THR A 82 -7.59 -7.45 -6.55
CA THR A 82 -8.33 -6.25 -6.97
C THR A 82 -9.54 -5.96 -6.08
N ASP A 83 -10.35 -6.98 -5.80
CA ASP A 83 -11.55 -6.81 -4.97
C ASP A 83 -11.16 -6.42 -3.54
N LYS A 84 -10.11 -7.01 -3.01
CA LYS A 84 -9.62 -6.68 -1.67
C LYS A 84 -9.21 -5.21 -1.60
N PHE A 85 -8.50 -4.71 -2.62
CA PHE A 85 -8.05 -3.31 -2.64
C PHE A 85 -9.22 -2.33 -2.77
N ARG A 86 -10.34 -2.73 -3.35
CA ARG A 86 -11.54 -1.90 -3.43
C ARG A 86 -12.35 -1.87 -2.15
N THR A 87 -12.06 -2.78 -1.22
CA THR A 87 -12.75 -2.87 0.05
C THR A 87 -12.06 -2.00 1.08
N LYS A 88 -12.82 -1.21 1.80
CA LYS A 88 -12.27 -0.42 2.90
C LYS A 88 -12.53 -1.16 4.20
N ILE A 89 -11.48 -1.42 4.96
CA ILE A 89 -11.59 -2.12 6.23
C ILE A 89 -12.08 -1.14 7.29
N ARG A 90 -13.06 -1.58 8.07
CA ARG A 90 -13.54 -0.80 9.19
C ARG A 90 -12.59 -1.01 10.37
N LEU A 91 -12.01 0.08 10.82
CA LEU A 91 -11.10 0.03 11.96
C LEU A 91 -11.90 0.30 13.22
N ASP A 92 -11.79 -0.63 14.18
CA ASP A 92 -12.36 -0.43 15.52
C ASP A 92 -11.33 0.29 16.36
N ILE A 93 -11.63 1.52 16.68
CA ILE A 93 -10.74 2.34 17.48
C ILE A 93 -11.38 2.53 18.86
#